data_cadbb7c06896d8778bacf66d21042aa5
#
_entry.id   cadbb7c06896d8778bacf66d21042aa5
#
_cell.length_a   1.000
_cell.length_b   1.000
_cell.length_c   1.000
_cell.angle_alpha   90.00
_cell.angle_beta   90.00
_cell.angle_gamma   90.00
#
_symmetry.space_group_name_H-M   'P 1'
#
loop_
_entity.id
_entity.type
_entity.pdbx_description
1 polymer ?
#
loop_
_entity_poly.entity_id
_entity_poly.type
_entity_poly.pdbx_seq_one_letter_code
_entity_poly.pdbx_strand_id
1 'polypeptide(L)'
;MKIIHTADWHLGKILNGKQLLEDQAYILDMFVEKMKEEEPDIIVIAGDLYDTTYPSKDAIMLLEQAIGKLNLELRIPIIMISGNHDGKERLNYGASWFEHNQLFIRTDFTSINSPIEINGVNFYTLPYATVSEMKHYFEDDTIETHQQGITRCIETIAPEIDEDAVNILISHLTVQGGKTSDSERPLTIGTVESVQKGVFDIFDYVMLGHLHHPFSIEDDKIKYSGSLLQYSFSEAGQAKGYRRLTINDGIINDVFIPLKPLRQLEIISGEYND
;
A
#
# COMPACT_ATOMS: atom_id res chain seq x y z
N MET A 1 -8.17 14.52 -12.38
CA MET A 1 -7.90 14.09 -10.99
C MET A 1 -6.45 13.68 -10.84
N LYS A 2 -5.77 14.07 -9.74
CA LYS A 2 -4.39 13.68 -9.42
C LYS A 2 -4.38 12.84 -8.16
N ILE A 3 -3.85 11.62 -8.25
CA ILE A 3 -3.82 10.64 -7.17
C ILE A 3 -2.36 10.31 -6.84
N ILE A 4 -2.01 10.28 -5.57
CA ILE A 4 -0.71 9.79 -5.09
C ILE A 4 -0.90 8.41 -4.52
N HIS A 5 -0.09 7.46 -4.97
CA HIS A 5 -0.06 6.08 -4.49
C HIS A 5 1.27 5.78 -3.80
N THR A 6 1.22 5.43 -2.54
CA THR A 6 2.34 4.98 -1.71
C THR A 6 1.95 3.76 -0.88
N ALA A 7 2.91 3.02 -0.36
CA ALA A 7 2.71 1.84 0.50
C ALA A 7 3.99 1.53 1.28
N ASP A 8 3.94 0.51 2.12
CA ASP A 8 5.10 -0.14 2.71
C ASP A 8 6.02 0.86 3.45
N TRP A 9 5.42 1.66 4.34
CA TRP A 9 6.15 2.64 5.14
C TRP A 9 6.95 1.98 6.27
N HIS A 10 6.47 0.84 6.79
CA HIS A 10 7.11 0.03 7.83
C HIS A 10 7.65 0.85 9.00
N LEU A 11 6.87 1.80 9.51
CA LEU A 11 7.31 2.69 10.58
C LEU A 11 7.75 1.89 11.82
N GLY A 12 8.93 2.22 12.33
CA GLY A 12 9.56 1.52 13.44
C GLY A 12 10.47 0.36 13.02
N LYS A 13 10.77 0.21 11.71
CA LYS A 13 11.70 -0.82 11.18
C LYS A 13 13.05 -0.76 11.85
N ILE A 14 13.56 -1.96 12.19
CA ILE A 14 14.93 -2.16 12.64
C ILE A 14 15.66 -3.01 11.58
N LEU A 15 16.72 -2.47 11.01
CA LEU A 15 17.57 -3.15 10.05
C LEU A 15 18.91 -3.50 10.71
N ASN A 16 19.19 -4.79 10.88
CA ASN A 16 20.43 -5.30 11.49
C ASN A 16 20.82 -4.57 12.79
N GLY A 17 19.83 -4.37 13.68
CA GLY A 17 20.01 -3.70 14.97
C GLY A 17 19.99 -2.17 14.93
N LYS A 18 19.93 -1.55 13.76
CA LYS A 18 19.76 -0.10 13.61
C LYS A 18 18.30 0.28 13.44
N GLN A 19 17.78 1.14 14.32
CA GLN A 19 16.46 1.74 14.16
C GLN A 19 16.47 2.73 12.99
N LEU A 20 15.46 2.67 12.13
CA LEU A 20 15.33 3.54 10.96
C LEU A 20 14.40 4.74 11.17
N LEU A 21 13.90 4.98 12.39
CA LEU A 21 12.93 6.05 12.68
C LEU A 21 13.41 7.44 12.23
N GLU A 22 14.72 7.75 12.38
CA GLU A 22 15.29 9.02 11.90
C GLU A 22 15.21 9.14 10.38
N ASP A 23 15.55 8.06 9.66
CA ASP A 23 15.49 8.00 8.20
C ASP A 23 14.02 8.06 7.73
N GLN A 24 13.12 7.41 8.48
CA GLN A 24 11.68 7.41 8.21
C GLN A 24 11.04 8.79 8.45
N ALA A 25 11.43 9.48 9.52
CA ALA A 25 10.97 10.85 9.77
C ALA A 25 11.44 11.80 8.65
N TYR A 26 12.70 11.70 8.23
CA TYR A 26 13.24 12.50 7.14
C TYR A 26 12.50 12.29 5.81
N ILE A 27 12.26 11.02 5.43
CA ILE A 27 11.60 10.72 4.15
C ILE A 27 10.13 11.12 4.17
N LEU A 28 9.44 11.00 5.32
CA LEU A 28 8.06 11.44 5.47
C LEU A 28 7.92 12.97 5.44
N ASP A 29 8.85 13.71 6.07
CA ASP A 29 8.88 15.17 5.94
C ASP A 29 9.09 15.59 4.48
N MET A 30 10.01 14.93 3.76
CA MET A 30 10.20 15.16 2.32
C MET A 30 8.94 14.81 1.51
N PHE A 31 8.27 13.70 1.83
CA PHE A 31 7.02 13.32 1.18
C PHE A 31 5.93 14.38 1.41
N VAL A 32 5.77 14.87 2.64
CA VAL A 32 4.81 15.95 2.96
C VAL A 32 5.12 17.23 2.15
N GLU A 33 6.40 17.63 2.08
CA GLU A 33 6.78 18.81 1.29
C GLU A 33 6.48 18.60 -0.21
N LYS A 34 6.69 17.39 -0.73
CA LYS A 34 6.30 17.06 -2.10
C LYS A 34 4.79 17.12 -2.31
N MET A 35 3.97 16.74 -1.33
CA MET A 35 2.50 16.83 -1.44
C MET A 35 2.02 18.28 -1.48
N LYS A 36 2.72 19.22 -0.87
CA LYS A 36 2.45 20.66 -1.02
C LYS A 36 2.70 21.16 -2.44
N GLU A 37 3.74 20.62 -3.11
CA GLU A 37 4.06 20.96 -4.51
C GLU A 37 3.12 20.28 -5.50
N GLU A 38 2.76 19.01 -5.22
CA GLU A 38 1.91 18.20 -6.08
C GLU A 38 0.45 18.62 -6.04
N GLU A 39 -0.04 19.10 -4.87
CA GLU A 39 -1.46 19.42 -4.65
C GLU A 39 -2.40 18.32 -5.16
N PRO A 40 -2.27 17.06 -4.65
CA PRO A 40 -3.10 15.97 -5.13
C PRO A 40 -4.54 16.08 -4.64
N ASP A 41 -5.47 15.51 -5.39
CA ASP A 41 -6.87 15.37 -4.98
C ASP A 41 -7.05 14.29 -3.90
N ILE A 42 -6.14 13.31 -3.85
CA ILE A 42 -6.17 12.21 -2.86
C ILE A 42 -4.80 11.53 -2.75
N ILE A 43 -4.53 11.00 -1.56
CA ILE A 43 -3.41 10.10 -1.29
C ILE A 43 -3.96 8.70 -0.95
N VAL A 44 -3.40 7.67 -1.56
CA VAL A 44 -3.67 6.26 -1.28
C VAL A 44 -2.43 5.65 -0.62
N ILE A 45 -2.62 5.01 0.55
CA ILE A 45 -1.59 4.25 1.26
C ILE A 45 -2.00 2.78 1.28
N ALA A 46 -1.38 1.97 0.43
CA ALA A 46 -1.78 0.61 0.16
C ALA A 46 -1.14 -0.41 1.13
N GLY A 47 -1.26 -0.16 2.43
CA GLY A 47 -0.89 -1.10 3.51
C GLY A 47 0.54 -0.98 4.01
N ASP A 48 0.84 -1.76 5.07
CA ASP A 48 2.11 -1.83 5.79
C ASP A 48 2.61 -0.48 6.28
N LEU A 49 1.74 0.22 7.03
CA LEU A 49 2.08 1.50 7.66
C LEU A 49 3.12 1.31 8.76
N TYR A 50 3.00 0.23 9.54
CA TYR A 50 3.92 -0.14 10.61
C TYR A 50 4.71 -1.41 10.26
N ASP A 51 5.91 -1.56 10.82
CA ASP A 51 6.71 -2.78 10.65
C ASP A 51 6.20 -3.97 11.47
N THR A 52 5.37 -3.72 12.47
CA THR A 52 4.82 -4.77 13.36
C THR A 52 3.41 -4.43 13.83
N THR A 53 2.62 -5.47 14.18
CA THR A 53 1.26 -5.32 14.75
C THR A 53 1.22 -4.54 16.06
N TYR A 54 2.35 -4.45 16.78
CA TYR A 54 2.52 -3.68 18.02
C TYR A 54 3.65 -2.65 17.84
N PRO A 55 3.40 -1.53 17.13
CA PRO A 55 4.42 -0.52 16.87
C PRO A 55 4.85 0.20 18.16
N SER A 56 6.07 0.71 18.16
CA SER A 56 6.56 1.56 19.23
C SER A 56 5.78 2.87 19.33
N LYS A 57 5.80 3.52 20.51
CA LYS A 57 5.18 4.84 20.70
C LYS A 57 5.69 5.85 19.66
N ASP A 58 6.99 5.83 19.37
CA ASP A 58 7.60 6.79 18.45
C ASP A 58 7.16 6.55 16.99
N ALA A 59 6.96 5.28 16.60
CA ALA A 59 6.39 4.95 15.28
C ALA A 59 4.93 5.43 15.15
N ILE A 60 4.12 5.27 16.21
CA ILE A 60 2.74 5.76 16.25
C ILE A 60 2.71 7.29 16.11
N MET A 61 3.55 7.99 16.89
CA MET A 61 3.63 9.45 16.82
C MET A 61 4.09 9.94 15.45
N LEU A 62 5.02 9.21 14.80
CA LEU A 62 5.49 9.58 13.47
C LEU A 62 4.39 9.46 12.41
N LEU A 63 3.58 8.38 12.45
CA LEU A 63 2.43 8.23 11.57
C LEU A 63 1.42 9.34 11.81
N GLU A 64 1.05 9.58 13.08
CA GLU A 64 0.08 10.61 13.47
C GLU A 64 0.51 12.00 12.98
N GLN A 65 1.79 12.35 13.11
CA GLN A 65 2.32 13.63 12.63
C GLN A 65 2.25 13.75 11.10
N ALA A 66 2.63 12.69 10.37
CA ALA A 66 2.61 12.69 8.91
C ALA A 66 1.17 12.81 8.38
N ILE A 67 0.25 11.98 8.90
CA ILE A 67 -1.17 12.00 8.50
C ILE A 67 -1.82 13.33 8.90
N GLY A 68 -1.50 13.86 10.10
CA GLY A 68 -1.99 15.17 10.55
C GLY A 68 -1.60 16.29 9.59
N LYS A 69 -0.34 16.35 9.17
CA LYS A 69 0.13 17.33 8.17
C LYS A 69 -0.60 17.18 6.84
N LEU A 70 -0.71 15.94 6.33
CA LEU A 70 -1.33 15.67 5.02
C LEU A 70 -2.84 15.92 5.02
N ASN A 71 -3.55 15.38 6.02
CA ASN A 71 -5.01 15.41 6.05
C ASN A 71 -5.58 16.67 6.69
N LEU A 72 -5.07 17.10 7.88
CA LEU A 72 -5.65 18.24 8.60
C LEU A 72 -5.08 19.59 8.13
N GLU A 73 -3.76 19.68 7.90
CA GLU A 73 -3.15 20.96 7.50
C GLU A 73 -3.29 21.19 5.99
N LEU A 74 -2.93 20.19 5.15
CA LEU A 74 -3.03 20.29 3.68
C LEU A 74 -4.43 19.98 3.16
N ARG A 75 -5.31 19.40 4.00
CA ARG A 75 -6.70 19.04 3.67
C ARG A 75 -6.81 18.05 2.50
N ILE A 76 -5.85 17.16 2.36
CA ILE A 76 -5.86 16.15 1.33
C ILE A 76 -6.65 14.94 1.84
N PRO A 77 -7.67 14.45 1.11
CA PRO A 77 -8.31 13.17 1.37
C PRO A 77 -7.30 12.03 1.37
N ILE A 78 -7.45 11.05 2.26
CA ILE A 78 -6.54 9.91 2.35
C ILE A 78 -7.34 8.62 2.45
N ILE A 79 -6.99 7.62 1.64
CA ILE A 79 -7.44 6.23 1.81
C ILE A 79 -6.26 5.41 2.29
N MET A 80 -6.43 4.69 3.41
CA MET A 80 -5.45 3.75 3.94
C MET A 80 -6.07 2.38 4.09
N ILE A 81 -5.37 1.34 3.68
CA ILE A 81 -5.73 -0.05 3.98
C ILE A 81 -4.69 -0.67 4.90
N SER A 82 -5.04 -1.74 5.62
CA SER A 82 -4.04 -2.53 6.36
C SER A 82 -3.29 -3.48 5.44
N GLY A 83 -1.97 -3.60 5.67
CA GLY A 83 -1.13 -4.67 5.12
C GLY A 83 -0.98 -5.84 6.09
N ASN A 84 -0.02 -6.75 5.81
CA ASN A 84 0.20 -7.96 6.62
C ASN A 84 1.03 -7.71 7.89
N HIS A 85 1.69 -6.55 8.00
CA HIS A 85 2.42 -6.14 9.20
C HIS A 85 1.54 -5.35 10.19
N ASP A 86 0.44 -4.77 9.72
CA ASP A 86 -0.40 -3.88 10.52
C ASP A 86 -1.28 -4.63 11.53
N GLY A 87 -1.47 -4.05 12.70
CA GLY A 87 -2.48 -4.49 13.66
C GLY A 87 -3.85 -3.90 13.30
N LYS A 88 -4.73 -4.71 12.67
CA LYS A 88 -6.00 -4.29 12.08
C LYS A 88 -6.88 -3.52 13.07
N GLU A 89 -7.11 -4.05 14.27
CA GLU A 89 -7.96 -3.43 15.29
C GLU A 89 -7.38 -2.11 15.79
N ARG A 90 -6.04 -2.04 15.88
CA ARG A 90 -5.34 -0.83 16.30
C ARG A 90 -5.42 0.27 15.24
N LEU A 91 -5.22 -0.10 13.99
CA LEU A 91 -5.30 0.84 12.86
C LEU A 91 -6.74 1.32 12.66
N ASN A 92 -7.72 0.44 12.88
CA ASN A 92 -9.15 0.75 12.74
C ASN A 92 -9.70 1.60 13.89
N TYR A 93 -8.96 1.78 14.99
CA TYR A 93 -9.44 2.58 16.12
C TYR A 93 -9.72 4.02 15.70
N GLY A 94 -10.98 4.43 15.84
CA GLY A 94 -11.43 5.77 15.49
C GLY A 94 -11.72 6.00 14.00
N ALA A 95 -11.62 4.98 13.14
CA ALA A 95 -11.79 5.10 11.69
C ALA A 95 -13.09 5.81 11.28
N SER A 96 -14.22 5.48 11.92
CA SER A 96 -15.51 6.13 11.66
C SER A 96 -15.54 7.63 12.00
N TRP A 97 -14.73 8.08 12.95
CA TRP A 97 -14.61 9.50 13.27
C TRP A 97 -13.72 10.23 12.26
N PHE A 98 -12.68 9.57 11.78
CA PHE A 98 -11.72 10.14 10.84
C PHE A 98 -12.32 10.36 9.45
N GLU A 99 -13.33 9.59 9.06
CA GLU A 99 -14.05 9.78 7.79
C GLU A 99 -14.69 11.17 7.67
N HIS A 100 -15.06 11.82 8.75
CA HIS A 100 -15.56 13.20 8.74
C HIS A 100 -14.53 14.21 8.20
N ASN A 101 -13.25 13.85 8.25
CA ASN A 101 -12.15 14.61 7.66
C ASN A 101 -11.62 13.96 6.37
N GLN A 102 -12.38 13.07 5.75
CA GLN A 102 -11.97 12.34 4.53
C GLN A 102 -10.68 11.51 4.74
N LEU A 103 -10.48 10.99 5.94
CA LEU A 103 -9.46 9.99 6.24
C LEU A 103 -10.14 8.63 6.36
N PHE A 104 -10.09 7.85 5.28
CA PHE A 104 -10.73 6.55 5.16
C PHE A 104 -9.75 5.44 5.52
N ILE A 105 -10.02 4.71 6.59
CA ILE A 105 -9.21 3.58 7.04
C ILE A 105 -10.02 2.31 6.83
N ARG A 106 -9.45 1.32 6.11
CA ARG A 106 -10.07 0.04 5.82
C ARG A 106 -9.13 -1.09 6.22
N THR A 107 -9.59 -1.94 7.13
CA THR A 107 -8.76 -3.03 7.69
C THR A 107 -9.42 -4.40 7.57
N ASP A 108 -10.67 -4.44 7.12
CA ASP A 108 -11.48 -5.65 6.95
C ASP A 108 -12.32 -5.59 5.67
N PHE A 109 -13.17 -6.59 5.47
CA PHE A 109 -14.00 -6.73 4.27
C PHE A 109 -15.44 -6.19 4.41
N THR A 110 -15.78 -5.53 5.52
CA THR A 110 -17.17 -5.10 5.78
C THR A 110 -17.74 -4.15 4.74
N SER A 111 -16.86 -3.42 4.03
CA SER A 111 -17.23 -2.48 2.96
C SER A 111 -16.60 -2.81 1.60
N ILE A 112 -16.26 -4.08 1.38
CA ILE A 112 -15.53 -4.51 0.16
C ILE A 112 -16.29 -4.16 -1.13
N ASN A 113 -17.62 -4.23 -1.11
CA ASN A 113 -18.51 -3.94 -2.24
C ASN A 113 -19.05 -2.49 -2.25
N SER A 114 -18.55 -1.64 -1.37
CA SER A 114 -18.97 -0.25 -1.28
C SER A 114 -17.76 0.66 -1.55
N PRO A 115 -17.62 1.19 -2.77
CA PRO A 115 -16.48 2.03 -3.12
C PRO A 115 -16.49 3.35 -2.35
N ILE A 116 -15.32 3.91 -2.13
CA ILE A 116 -15.16 5.30 -1.72
C ILE A 116 -15.16 6.13 -3.00
N GLU A 117 -16.18 6.96 -3.18
CA GLU A 117 -16.28 7.82 -4.35
C GLU A 117 -15.65 9.19 -4.09
N ILE A 118 -14.69 9.58 -4.90
CA ILE A 118 -14.06 10.90 -4.85
C ILE A 118 -13.90 11.45 -6.28
N ASN A 119 -14.49 12.60 -6.54
CA ASN A 119 -14.40 13.30 -7.84
C ASN A 119 -14.79 12.40 -9.04
N GLY A 120 -15.77 11.51 -8.88
CA GLY A 120 -16.27 10.60 -9.93
C GLY A 120 -15.35 9.39 -10.21
N VAL A 121 -14.42 9.10 -9.31
CA VAL A 121 -13.59 7.88 -9.32
C VAL A 121 -14.01 7.00 -8.15
N ASN A 122 -14.25 5.72 -8.41
CA ASN A 122 -14.60 4.70 -7.44
C ASN A 122 -13.34 3.98 -6.93
N PHE A 123 -13.09 4.02 -5.63
CA PHE A 123 -11.99 3.33 -4.98
C PHE A 123 -12.52 2.14 -4.19
N TYR A 124 -12.27 0.94 -4.70
CA TYR A 124 -12.55 -0.31 -3.99
C TYR A 124 -11.35 -0.68 -3.13
N THR A 125 -11.59 -1.07 -1.89
CA THR A 125 -10.53 -1.39 -0.93
C THR A 125 -10.56 -2.86 -0.55
N LEU A 126 -9.44 -3.55 -0.73
CA LEU A 126 -9.23 -4.94 -0.38
C LEU A 126 -8.00 -5.05 0.52
N PRO A 127 -8.13 -4.84 1.84
CA PRO A 127 -7.04 -4.97 2.80
C PRO A 127 -6.45 -6.37 2.79
N TYR A 128 -5.22 -6.52 3.29
CA TYR A 128 -4.62 -7.83 3.46
C TYR A 128 -5.48 -8.72 4.37
N ALA A 129 -5.67 -9.97 3.96
CA ALA A 129 -6.28 -10.99 4.79
C ALA A 129 -5.66 -12.37 4.52
N THR A 130 -5.59 -13.17 5.57
CA THR A 130 -5.21 -14.57 5.51
C THR A 130 -6.32 -15.41 4.90
N VAL A 131 -5.99 -16.60 4.40
CA VAL A 131 -6.99 -17.59 3.92
C VAL A 131 -8.02 -17.89 5.01
N SER A 132 -7.60 -17.98 6.28
CA SER A 132 -8.50 -18.24 7.41
C SER A 132 -9.50 -17.10 7.64
N GLU A 133 -9.08 -15.85 7.52
CA GLU A 133 -9.97 -14.70 7.64
C GLU A 133 -10.98 -14.65 6.48
N MET A 134 -10.54 -14.97 5.26
CA MET A 134 -11.43 -15.04 4.11
C MET A 134 -12.46 -16.17 4.23
N LYS A 135 -12.06 -17.38 4.69
CA LYS A 135 -12.98 -18.47 5.03
C LYS A 135 -14.04 -18.01 6.03
N HIS A 136 -13.61 -17.36 7.09
CA HIS A 136 -14.52 -16.89 8.14
C HIS A 136 -15.50 -15.83 7.62
N TYR A 137 -15.00 -14.87 6.84
CA TYR A 137 -15.84 -13.79 6.31
C TYR A 137 -16.92 -14.29 5.34
N PHE A 138 -16.55 -15.22 4.45
CA PHE A 138 -17.46 -15.77 3.45
C PHE A 138 -18.27 -16.99 3.97
N GLU A 139 -18.00 -17.44 5.19
CA GLU A 139 -18.56 -18.70 5.74
C GLU A 139 -18.35 -19.89 4.78
N ASP A 140 -17.17 -19.94 4.11
CA ASP A 140 -16.83 -20.88 3.05
C ASP A 140 -15.52 -21.62 3.32
N ASP A 141 -15.63 -22.85 3.83
CA ASP A 141 -14.48 -23.71 4.12
C ASP A 141 -13.76 -24.25 2.88
N THR A 142 -14.33 -24.07 1.68
CA THR A 142 -13.71 -24.51 0.42
C THR A 142 -12.61 -23.57 -0.09
N ILE A 143 -12.47 -22.39 0.48
CA ILE A 143 -11.37 -21.45 0.19
C ILE A 143 -10.08 -22.02 0.79
N GLU A 144 -9.21 -22.66 0.00
CA GLU A 144 -7.98 -23.27 0.47
C GLU A 144 -6.72 -22.47 0.13
N THR A 145 -6.83 -21.53 -0.82
CA THR A 145 -5.71 -20.73 -1.32
C THR A 145 -6.03 -19.25 -1.30
N HIS A 146 -4.97 -18.43 -1.27
CA HIS A 146 -5.11 -16.96 -1.38
C HIS A 146 -5.79 -16.57 -2.71
N GLN A 147 -5.43 -17.25 -3.82
CA GLN A 147 -6.08 -17.08 -5.12
C GLN A 147 -7.60 -17.26 -5.05
N GLN A 148 -8.10 -18.33 -4.41
CA GLN A 148 -9.53 -18.58 -4.29
C GLN A 148 -10.23 -17.51 -3.45
N GLY A 149 -9.61 -17.12 -2.32
CA GLY A 149 -10.14 -16.07 -1.44
C GLY A 149 -10.25 -14.72 -2.15
N ILE A 150 -9.18 -14.29 -2.82
CA ILE A 150 -9.19 -13.03 -3.58
C ILE A 150 -10.19 -13.08 -4.74
N THR A 151 -10.26 -14.21 -5.47
CA THR A 151 -11.28 -14.37 -6.52
C THR A 151 -12.68 -14.16 -5.95
N ARG A 152 -12.98 -14.76 -4.78
CA ARG A 152 -14.28 -14.58 -4.11
C ARG A 152 -14.55 -13.13 -3.70
N CYS A 153 -13.51 -12.40 -3.25
CA CYS A 153 -13.63 -10.96 -2.97
C CYS A 153 -14.01 -10.18 -4.24
N ILE A 154 -13.32 -10.45 -5.35
CA ILE A 154 -13.56 -9.76 -6.62
C ILE A 154 -14.96 -10.09 -7.19
N GLU A 155 -15.43 -11.35 -7.07
CA GLU A 155 -16.79 -11.73 -7.43
C GLU A 155 -17.86 -10.98 -6.61
N THR A 156 -17.54 -10.63 -5.35
CA THR A 156 -18.41 -9.82 -4.50
C THR A 156 -18.43 -8.35 -4.91
N ILE A 157 -17.32 -7.84 -5.42
CA ILE A 157 -17.21 -6.46 -5.93
C ILE A 157 -17.86 -6.31 -7.31
N ALA A 158 -17.74 -7.32 -8.17
CA ALA A 158 -18.10 -7.23 -9.58
C ALA A 158 -19.51 -6.68 -9.89
N PRO A 159 -20.56 -7.00 -9.12
CA PRO A 159 -21.89 -6.42 -9.34
C PRO A 159 -22.00 -4.91 -9.10
N GLU A 160 -21.06 -4.34 -8.35
CA GLU A 160 -21.03 -2.92 -7.95
C GLU A 160 -20.15 -2.06 -8.86
N ILE A 161 -19.51 -2.65 -9.86
CA ILE A 161 -18.68 -1.91 -10.84
C ILE A 161 -19.57 -1.03 -11.69
N ASP A 162 -19.28 0.27 -11.71
CA ASP A 162 -19.93 1.24 -12.58
C ASP A 162 -19.09 1.39 -13.86
N GLU A 163 -19.60 0.86 -14.98
CA GLU A 163 -18.90 0.89 -16.28
C GLU A 163 -18.73 2.33 -16.85
N ASP A 164 -19.51 3.29 -16.36
CA ASP A 164 -19.43 4.69 -16.76
C ASP A 164 -18.43 5.51 -15.91
N ALA A 165 -17.90 4.93 -14.82
CA ALA A 165 -16.92 5.56 -13.94
C ALA A 165 -15.56 4.88 -14.02
N VAL A 166 -14.50 5.56 -13.55
CA VAL A 166 -13.18 4.94 -13.37
C VAL A 166 -13.17 4.15 -12.07
N ASN A 167 -12.91 2.84 -12.14
CA ASN A 167 -12.89 1.92 -11.01
C ASN A 167 -11.46 1.51 -10.67
N ILE A 168 -11.00 1.88 -9.49
CA ILE A 168 -9.65 1.60 -8.99
C ILE A 168 -9.72 0.64 -7.81
N LEU A 169 -8.95 -0.45 -7.86
CA LEU A 169 -8.74 -1.33 -6.72
C LEU A 169 -7.50 -0.90 -5.94
N ILE A 170 -7.62 -0.84 -4.62
CA ILE A 170 -6.50 -0.68 -3.68
C ILE A 170 -6.35 -1.99 -2.91
N SER A 171 -5.18 -2.63 -2.97
CA SER A 171 -4.96 -3.89 -2.26
C SER A 171 -3.52 -4.07 -1.79
N HIS A 172 -3.31 -5.05 -0.89
CA HIS A 172 -1.99 -5.38 -0.33
C HIS A 172 -1.77 -6.88 -0.45
N LEU A 173 -1.14 -7.32 -1.55
CA LEU A 173 -0.95 -8.73 -1.90
C LEU A 173 0.15 -8.93 -2.94
N THR A 174 0.57 -10.19 -3.15
CA THR A 174 1.49 -10.57 -4.21
C THR A 174 0.73 -10.98 -5.47
N VAL A 175 1.06 -10.38 -6.61
CA VAL A 175 0.56 -10.79 -7.93
C VAL A 175 1.58 -11.71 -8.60
N GLN A 176 1.12 -12.73 -9.31
CA GLN A 176 1.96 -13.69 -10.00
C GLN A 176 2.92 -13.01 -11.00
N GLY A 177 4.21 -13.34 -10.89
CA GLY A 177 5.27 -12.71 -11.67
C GLY A 177 5.90 -11.47 -11.03
N GLY A 178 5.40 -11.05 -9.87
CA GLY A 178 6.04 -9.99 -9.07
C GLY A 178 7.41 -10.43 -8.54
N LYS A 179 8.40 -9.53 -8.62
CA LYS A 179 9.75 -9.76 -8.08
C LYS A 179 9.78 -9.35 -6.62
N THR A 180 10.19 -10.28 -5.75
CA THR A 180 10.32 -10.06 -4.30
C THR A 180 11.74 -9.65 -3.91
N SER A 181 11.90 -9.05 -2.72
CA SER A 181 13.16 -8.81 -2.03
C SER A 181 13.21 -9.53 -0.67
N ASP A 182 14.33 -9.48 0.04
CA ASP A 182 14.49 -10.20 1.34
C ASP A 182 13.71 -9.53 2.48
N SER A 183 13.17 -8.35 2.27
CA SER A 183 12.43 -7.59 3.28
C SER A 183 10.93 -7.94 3.32
N GLU A 184 10.37 -8.45 2.23
CA GLU A 184 9.01 -8.95 2.25
C GLU A 184 8.96 -10.28 3.00
N ARG A 185 8.09 -10.37 4.00
CA ARG A 185 7.89 -11.63 4.70
C ARG A 185 7.13 -12.59 3.80
N PRO A 186 7.65 -13.83 3.58
CA PRO A 186 6.81 -14.87 3.01
C PRO A 186 5.62 -15.08 3.95
N LEU A 187 4.42 -14.84 3.47
CA LEU A 187 3.20 -14.79 4.27
C LEU A 187 2.88 -16.14 4.93
N THR A 188 3.25 -17.27 4.30
CA THR A 188 3.09 -18.60 4.88
C THR A 188 4.11 -19.59 4.31
N ILE A 189 4.76 -20.37 5.15
CA ILE A 189 5.70 -21.41 4.72
C ILE A 189 4.93 -22.50 3.96
N GLY A 190 5.19 -22.61 2.64
CA GLY A 190 4.68 -23.71 1.81
C GLY A 190 3.40 -23.43 1.03
N THR A 191 2.83 -22.23 1.08
CA THR A 191 1.68 -21.82 0.25
C THR A 191 2.09 -20.84 -0.85
N VAL A 192 1.52 -21.01 -2.05
CA VAL A 192 1.65 -20.02 -3.13
C VAL A 192 0.62 -18.94 -2.87
N GLU A 193 1.06 -17.79 -2.35
CA GLU A 193 0.18 -16.67 -2.01
C GLU A 193 -0.02 -15.68 -3.15
N SER A 194 0.56 -15.96 -4.34
CA SER A 194 0.42 -15.10 -5.50
C SER A 194 -0.94 -15.28 -6.18
N VAL A 195 -1.51 -14.14 -6.59
CA VAL A 195 -2.79 -14.05 -7.28
C VAL A 195 -2.56 -13.78 -8.76
N GLN A 196 -3.32 -14.46 -9.64
CA GLN A 196 -3.22 -14.25 -11.08
C GLN A 196 -3.74 -12.86 -11.49
N LYS A 197 -3.07 -12.21 -12.45
CA LYS A 197 -3.43 -10.88 -12.94
C LYS A 197 -4.87 -10.76 -13.44
N GLY A 198 -5.36 -11.77 -14.16
CA GLY A 198 -6.68 -11.79 -14.78
C GLY A 198 -7.85 -11.64 -13.80
N VAL A 199 -7.63 -11.89 -12.50
CA VAL A 199 -8.65 -11.66 -11.46
C VAL A 199 -9.04 -10.17 -11.38
N PHE A 200 -8.15 -9.26 -11.74
CA PHE A 200 -8.33 -7.82 -11.63
C PHE A 200 -8.82 -7.15 -12.93
N ASP A 201 -9.24 -7.92 -13.94
CA ASP A 201 -9.58 -7.38 -15.26
C ASP A 201 -10.77 -6.42 -15.26
N ILE A 202 -11.64 -6.51 -14.24
CA ILE A 202 -12.80 -5.63 -14.07
C ILE A 202 -12.46 -4.20 -13.65
N PHE A 203 -11.21 -3.94 -13.20
CA PHE A 203 -10.76 -2.61 -12.77
C PHE A 203 -9.97 -1.91 -13.86
N ASP A 204 -10.08 -0.59 -13.92
CA ASP A 204 -9.29 0.26 -14.81
C ASP A 204 -7.85 0.39 -14.34
N TYR A 205 -7.63 0.35 -13.01
CA TYR A 205 -6.32 0.42 -12.41
C TYR A 205 -6.26 -0.28 -11.04
N VAL A 206 -5.10 -0.85 -10.69
CA VAL A 206 -4.89 -1.56 -9.44
C VAL A 206 -3.66 -1.01 -8.71
N MET A 207 -3.89 -0.44 -7.53
CA MET A 207 -2.86 0.10 -6.64
C MET A 207 -2.46 -0.93 -5.60
N LEU A 208 -1.22 -1.41 -5.66
CA LEU A 208 -0.73 -2.46 -4.78
C LEU A 208 0.36 -1.98 -3.84
N GLY A 209 0.32 -2.47 -2.58
CA GLY A 209 1.44 -2.57 -1.66
C GLY A 209 1.93 -4.00 -1.54
N HIS A 210 2.85 -4.25 -0.62
CA HIS A 210 3.51 -5.50 -0.28
C HIS A 210 4.87 -5.71 -0.94
N LEU A 211 5.02 -5.48 -2.24
CA LEU A 211 6.32 -5.60 -2.91
C LEU A 211 7.06 -4.25 -2.91
N HIS A 212 8.24 -4.24 -2.29
CA HIS A 212 9.00 -3.01 -2.02
C HIS A 212 9.66 -2.38 -3.25
N HIS A 213 9.77 -3.14 -4.35
CA HIS A 213 10.32 -2.61 -5.60
C HIS A 213 9.18 -2.03 -6.47
N PRO A 214 9.22 -0.73 -6.84
CA PRO A 214 8.13 -0.08 -7.59
C PRO A 214 7.93 -0.64 -9.01
N PHE A 215 8.90 -1.39 -9.52
CA PHE A 215 8.87 -2.06 -10.83
C PHE A 215 8.89 -3.59 -10.68
N SER A 216 8.29 -4.12 -9.60
CA SER A 216 8.21 -5.57 -9.35
C SER A 216 7.45 -6.32 -10.44
N ILE A 217 6.52 -5.66 -11.11
CA ILE A 217 5.68 -6.25 -12.15
C ILE A 217 5.67 -5.37 -13.40
N GLU A 218 5.71 -6.02 -14.57
CA GLU A 218 5.48 -5.37 -15.86
C GLU A 218 4.00 -5.53 -16.22
N ASP A 219 3.24 -4.45 -16.10
CA ASP A 219 1.82 -4.40 -16.41
C ASP A 219 1.41 -2.94 -16.63
N ASP A 220 0.39 -2.69 -17.45
CA ASP A 220 -0.03 -1.33 -17.75
C ASP A 220 -0.94 -0.76 -16.64
N LYS A 221 -1.78 -1.59 -16.02
CA LYS A 221 -2.77 -1.16 -15.04
C LYS A 221 -2.52 -1.66 -13.61
N ILE A 222 -1.70 -2.70 -13.40
CA ILE A 222 -1.39 -3.24 -12.07
C ILE A 222 -0.03 -2.72 -11.63
N LYS A 223 0.02 -1.92 -10.56
CA LYS A 223 1.26 -1.27 -10.13
C LYS A 223 1.47 -1.35 -8.62
N TYR A 224 2.71 -1.64 -8.23
CA TYR A 224 3.20 -1.43 -6.88
C TYR A 224 3.79 -0.03 -6.75
N SER A 225 3.53 0.67 -5.63
CA SER A 225 4.25 1.92 -5.35
C SER A 225 5.69 1.66 -4.93
N GLY A 226 5.93 0.49 -4.33
CA GLY A 226 7.13 0.20 -3.59
C GLY A 226 7.19 0.95 -2.26
N SER A 227 8.21 0.64 -1.46
CA SER A 227 8.46 1.30 -0.17
C SER A 227 9.14 2.66 -0.33
N LEU A 228 9.04 3.52 0.70
CA LEU A 228 9.71 4.84 0.70
C LEU A 228 11.21 4.76 0.97
N LEU A 229 11.67 3.69 1.64
CA LEU A 229 13.07 3.44 1.98
C LEU A 229 13.47 2.01 1.59
N GLN A 230 14.77 1.76 1.55
CA GLN A 230 15.33 0.41 1.43
C GLN A 230 15.32 -0.28 2.80
N TYR A 231 14.68 -1.44 2.89
CA TYR A 231 14.48 -2.20 4.13
C TYR A 231 15.27 -3.51 4.20
N SER A 232 15.99 -3.84 3.13
CA SER A 232 16.96 -4.95 3.09
C SER A 232 18.14 -4.63 2.18
N PHE A 233 19.26 -5.35 2.34
CA PHE A 233 20.41 -5.18 1.45
C PHE A 233 20.14 -5.65 0.02
N SER A 234 19.19 -6.55 -0.20
CA SER A 234 18.75 -6.92 -1.55
C SER A 234 18.08 -5.77 -2.31
N GLU A 235 17.68 -4.71 -1.60
CA GLU A 235 17.13 -3.49 -2.19
C GLU A 235 18.18 -2.41 -2.50
N ALA A 236 19.48 -2.68 -2.25
CA ALA A 236 20.54 -1.74 -2.57
C ALA A 236 20.51 -1.35 -4.07
N GLY A 237 20.58 -0.05 -4.34
CA GLY A 237 20.49 0.47 -5.71
C GLY A 237 19.08 0.60 -6.28
N GLN A 238 18.05 0.13 -5.57
CA GLN A 238 16.66 0.34 -6.00
C GLN A 238 16.21 1.78 -5.72
N ALA A 239 15.54 2.40 -6.70
CA ALA A 239 14.87 3.67 -6.49
C ALA A 239 13.65 3.48 -5.56
N LYS A 240 13.45 4.42 -4.63
CA LYS A 240 12.34 4.47 -3.69
C LYS A 240 11.58 5.78 -3.85
N GLY A 241 10.27 5.76 -3.63
CA GLY A 241 9.43 6.94 -3.84
C GLY A 241 7.94 6.61 -3.84
N TYR A 242 7.19 7.29 -4.68
CA TYR A 242 5.74 7.12 -4.81
C TYR A 242 5.32 7.18 -6.28
N ARG A 243 4.07 6.78 -6.57
CA ARG A 243 3.48 6.93 -7.89
C ARG A 243 2.51 8.10 -7.90
N ARG A 244 2.51 8.83 -9.01
CA ARG A 244 1.53 9.88 -9.31
C ARG A 244 0.70 9.44 -10.50
N LEU A 245 -0.60 9.28 -10.27
CA LEU A 245 -1.57 9.04 -11.32
C LEU A 245 -2.29 10.35 -11.66
N THR A 246 -2.52 10.57 -12.94
CA THR A 246 -3.40 11.63 -13.42
C THR A 246 -4.50 11.02 -14.28
N ILE A 247 -5.75 11.37 -13.99
CA ILE A 247 -6.92 10.92 -14.74
C ILE A 247 -7.52 12.13 -15.44
N ASN A 248 -7.54 12.09 -16.78
CA ASN A 248 -8.14 13.11 -17.62
C ASN A 248 -9.02 12.43 -18.66
N ASP A 249 -10.30 12.74 -18.68
CA ASP A 249 -11.28 12.17 -19.62
C ASP A 249 -11.22 10.62 -19.68
N GLY A 250 -11.12 9.98 -18.51
CA GLY A 250 -11.01 8.51 -18.38
C GLY A 250 -9.63 7.92 -18.69
N ILE A 251 -8.67 8.73 -19.19
CA ILE A 251 -7.31 8.26 -19.49
C ILE A 251 -6.45 8.36 -18.25
N ILE A 252 -5.89 7.22 -17.82
CA ILE A 252 -5.00 7.11 -16.66
C ILE A 252 -3.55 7.18 -17.14
N ASN A 253 -2.78 8.12 -16.58
CA ASN A 253 -1.35 8.22 -16.78
C ASN A 253 -0.63 8.06 -15.45
N ASP A 254 0.31 7.12 -15.36
CA ASP A 254 1.07 6.75 -14.18
C ASP A 254 2.56 7.09 -14.33
N VAL A 255 3.11 7.79 -13.34
CA VAL A 255 4.53 8.16 -13.28
C VAL A 255 5.10 7.86 -11.90
N PHE A 256 6.22 7.13 -11.84
CA PHE A 256 6.96 6.95 -10.61
C PHE A 256 7.82 8.18 -10.30
N ILE A 257 7.73 8.70 -9.09
CA ILE A 257 8.47 9.86 -8.60
C ILE A 257 9.46 9.40 -7.53
N PRO A 258 10.76 9.40 -7.80
CA PRO A 258 11.76 8.99 -6.82
C PRO A 258 11.92 10.05 -5.72
N LEU A 259 12.11 9.57 -4.49
CA LEU A 259 12.51 10.38 -3.34
C LEU A 259 13.98 10.11 -3.00
N LYS A 260 14.68 11.12 -2.49
CA LYS A 260 16.08 10.99 -2.09
C LYS A 260 16.14 10.72 -0.57
N PRO A 261 16.49 9.50 -0.13
CA PRO A 261 16.60 9.19 1.30
C PRO A 261 17.77 9.93 1.96
N LEU A 262 17.72 10.04 3.29
CA LEU A 262 18.83 10.57 4.09
C LEU A 262 20.10 9.70 3.94
N ARG A 263 19.90 8.37 3.92
CA ARG A 263 20.96 7.36 3.75
C ARG A 263 20.47 6.29 2.76
N GLN A 264 21.39 5.78 1.96
CA GLN A 264 21.15 4.66 1.05
C GLN A 264 21.93 3.43 1.51
N LEU A 265 21.38 2.26 1.24
CA LEU A 265 22.09 1.00 1.39
C LEU A 265 23.00 0.77 0.20
N GLU A 266 24.25 0.41 0.47
CA GLU A 266 25.24 0.10 -0.54
C GLU A 266 25.94 -1.22 -0.21
N ILE A 267 26.18 -2.05 -1.22
CA ILE A 267 26.94 -3.28 -1.09
C ILE A 267 28.36 -2.99 -1.54
N ILE A 268 29.30 -3.05 -0.60
CA ILE A 268 30.72 -2.90 -0.88
C ILE A 268 31.35 -4.29 -0.87
N SER A 269 32.07 -4.64 -1.94
CA SER A 269 32.84 -5.88 -2.05
C SER A 269 34.30 -5.57 -2.29
N GLY A 270 35.21 -6.26 -1.60
CA GLY A 270 36.66 -6.07 -1.70
C GLY A 270 37.42 -7.11 -0.89
N GLU A 271 38.73 -7.12 -0.99
CA GLU A 271 39.58 -7.93 -0.12
C GLU A 271 39.68 -7.26 1.26
N TYR A 272 39.62 -8.06 2.34
CA TYR A 272 39.54 -7.58 3.73
C TYR A 272 40.82 -6.80 4.19
N ASN A 273 41.90 -6.80 3.43
CA ASN A 273 43.18 -6.20 3.78
C ASN A 273 43.48 -4.89 3.01
N ASP A 274 42.53 -4.31 2.32
CA ASP A 274 42.69 -3.03 1.60
C ASP A 274 42.08 -1.85 2.38
#